data_4f2e19e93c191d8be10781420ac61a77
#
_entry.id   4f2e19e93c191d8be10781420ac61a77
#
_cell.length_a   1.000
_cell.length_b   1.000
_cell.length_c   1.000
_cell.angle_alpha   90.00
_cell.angle_beta   90.00
_cell.angle_gamma   90.00
#
_symmetry.space_group_name_H-M   'P 1'
#
loop_
_entity.id
_entity.type
_entity.pdbx_description
1 polymer ?
#
loop_
_entity_poly.entity_id
_entity_poly.type
_entity_poly.pdbx_seq_one_letter_code
_entity_poly.pdbx_strand_id
1 'polypeptide(L)'
;MADQRRRDERRTRLSPDERRAQLVAIGVKALADHSLEELTIERLSQQAGVSRGLLFYYFGSKQGFHREVVRAARDGLLRATEPDVDLAPLDRLHATLSNLVRFVREHEDTFFSLVRGAASGDREVREVVQQARALQMERLRVVCEELGIPDTAMLRMTLRSWVAFAEESLVDGALVSELSPEELVTFLERTLFAVVPVIDPAYGARLRPDVATSS
;
A
#
# COMPACT_ATOMS: atom_id res chain seq x y z
N MET A 1 -17.02 -12.00 -45.89
CA MET A 1 -17.01 -12.81 -44.64
C MET A 1 -15.61 -13.27 -44.20
N ALA A 2 -14.67 -13.55 -45.10
CA ALA A 2 -13.30 -13.92 -44.74
C ALA A 2 -12.44 -12.77 -44.16
N ASP A 3 -12.69 -11.51 -44.56
CA ASP A 3 -11.94 -10.34 -44.15
C ASP A 3 -12.33 -9.87 -42.73
N GLN A 4 -13.58 -10.09 -42.31
CA GLN A 4 -14.08 -9.81 -40.96
C GLN A 4 -13.48 -10.78 -39.95
N ARG A 5 -13.26 -12.06 -40.30
CA ARG A 5 -12.59 -13.05 -39.45
C ARG A 5 -11.10 -12.75 -39.29
N ARG A 6 -10.42 -12.26 -40.32
CA ARG A 6 -9.02 -11.80 -40.21
C ARG A 6 -8.84 -10.51 -39.40
N ARG A 7 -9.86 -9.65 -39.32
CA ARG A 7 -9.87 -8.49 -38.42
C ARG A 7 -10.15 -8.88 -36.98
N ASP A 8 -10.99 -9.88 -36.71
CA ASP A 8 -11.26 -10.42 -35.38
C ASP A 8 -10.07 -11.26 -34.83
N GLU A 9 -9.31 -11.93 -35.68
CA GLU A 9 -8.07 -12.63 -35.31
C GLU A 9 -6.87 -11.70 -35.09
N ARG A 10 -6.93 -10.44 -35.50
CA ARG A 10 -6.08 -9.35 -35.05
C ARG A 10 -6.46 -8.81 -33.66
N ARG A 11 -7.43 -9.43 -32.99
CA ARG A 11 -7.79 -9.17 -31.60
C ARG A 11 -6.60 -9.49 -30.70
N THR A 12 -5.75 -8.47 -30.59
CA THR A 12 -4.88 -8.22 -29.45
C THR A 12 -3.89 -9.31 -29.12
N ARG A 13 -2.87 -9.51 -29.97
CA ARG A 13 -1.59 -9.96 -29.42
C ARG A 13 -1.10 -8.81 -28.53
N LEU A 14 -1.22 -9.02 -27.23
CA LEU A 14 -0.64 -8.10 -26.25
C LEU A 14 0.83 -7.88 -26.58
N SER A 15 1.30 -6.64 -26.48
CA SER A 15 2.71 -6.34 -26.52
C SER A 15 3.44 -7.10 -25.40
N PRO A 16 4.76 -7.29 -25.48
CA PRO A 16 5.51 -7.90 -24.39
C PRO A 16 5.28 -7.22 -23.04
N ASP A 17 5.19 -5.88 -23.01
CA ASP A 17 4.97 -5.10 -21.78
C ASP A 17 3.55 -5.29 -21.24
N GLU A 18 2.53 -5.28 -22.10
CA GLU A 18 1.15 -5.58 -21.72
C GLU A 18 1.00 -7.00 -21.19
N ARG A 19 1.67 -7.97 -21.82
CA ARG A 19 1.66 -9.36 -21.34
C ARG A 19 2.36 -9.48 -19.98
N ARG A 20 3.49 -8.81 -19.79
CA ARG A 20 4.19 -8.76 -18.51
C ARG A 20 3.30 -8.16 -17.43
N ALA A 21 2.66 -7.03 -17.70
CA ALA A 21 1.74 -6.36 -16.77
C ALA A 21 0.53 -7.25 -16.43
N GLN A 22 -0.04 -7.96 -17.43
CA GLN A 22 -1.12 -8.92 -17.21
C GLN A 22 -0.71 -10.04 -16.25
N LEU A 23 0.49 -10.61 -16.43
CA LEU A 23 1.00 -11.68 -15.57
C LEU A 23 1.24 -11.20 -14.14
N VAL A 24 1.75 -9.98 -13.97
CA VAL A 24 1.91 -9.35 -12.66
C VAL A 24 0.54 -9.11 -12.01
N ALA A 25 -0.45 -8.62 -12.75
CA ALA A 25 -1.81 -8.39 -12.22
C ALA A 25 -2.47 -9.71 -11.75
N ILE A 26 -2.24 -10.83 -12.48
CA ILE A 26 -2.69 -12.15 -12.02
C ILE A 26 -1.99 -12.55 -10.71
N GLY A 27 -0.70 -12.27 -10.57
CA GLY A 27 0.05 -12.50 -9.33
C GLY A 27 -0.46 -11.66 -8.16
N VAL A 28 -0.73 -10.37 -8.37
CA VAL A 28 -1.32 -9.50 -7.34
C VAL A 28 -2.69 -10.03 -6.91
N LYS A 29 -3.54 -10.42 -7.88
CA LYS A 29 -4.84 -11.00 -7.55
C LYS A 29 -4.72 -12.31 -6.78
N ALA A 30 -3.70 -13.13 -7.08
CA ALA A 30 -3.48 -14.39 -6.37
C ALA A 30 -2.99 -14.19 -4.93
N LEU A 31 -2.47 -13.02 -4.55
CA LEU A 31 -2.17 -12.67 -3.16
C LEU A 31 -3.43 -12.56 -2.29
N ALA A 32 -4.62 -12.41 -2.88
CA ALA A 32 -5.87 -12.41 -2.15
C ALA A 32 -6.23 -13.79 -1.56
N ASP A 33 -5.68 -14.87 -2.12
CA ASP A 33 -5.99 -16.24 -1.68
C ASP A 33 -4.77 -17.01 -1.19
N HIS A 34 -3.56 -16.45 -1.36
CA HIS A 34 -2.30 -17.16 -1.13
C HIS A 34 -1.19 -16.24 -0.66
N SER A 35 -0.35 -16.73 0.24
CA SER A 35 0.88 -16.03 0.62
C SER A 35 1.84 -15.92 -0.58
N LEU A 36 2.77 -14.96 -0.51
CA LEU A 36 3.77 -14.76 -1.58
C LEU A 36 4.62 -16.02 -1.82
N GLU A 37 4.93 -16.78 -0.76
CA GLU A 37 5.70 -18.02 -0.85
C GLU A 37 4.93 -19.14 -1.59
N GLU A 38 3.61 -19.16 -1.48
CA GLU A 38 2.73 -20.13 -2.14
C GLU A 38 2.50 -19.83 -3.62
N LEU A 39 2.86 -18.62 -4.09
CA LEU A 39 2.82 -18.28 -5.50
C LEU A 39 3.94 -18.99 -6.26
N THR A 40 3.64 -20.20 -6.75
CA THR A 40 4.57 -20.99 -7.56
C THR A 40 4.44 -20.66 -9.04
N ILE A 41 5.53 -20.88 -9.81
CA ILE A 41 5.51 -20.73 -11.28
C ILE A 41 4.47 -21.65 -11.92
N GLU A 42 4.27 -22.86 -11.36
CA GLU A 42 3.28 -23.83 -11.80
C GLU A 42 1.85 -23.29 -11.68
N ARG A 43 1.50 -22.77 -10.52
CA ARG A 43 0.18 -22.20 -10.25
C ARG A 43 -0.11 -21.01 -11.16
N LEU A 44 0.86 -20.10 -11.29
CA LEU A 44 0.74 -18.95 -12.19
C LEU A 44 0.60 -19.34 -13.65
N SER A 45 1.37 -20.32 -14.09
CA SER A 45 1.28 -20.88 -15.44
C SER A 45 -0.14 -21.39 -15.73
N GLN A 46 -0.74 -22.10 -14.78
CA GLN A 46 -2.11 -22.60 -14.89
C GLN A 46 -3.15 -21.46 -14.88
N GLN A 47 -3.05 -20.52 -13.93
CA GLN A 47 -4.01 -19.40 -13.81
C GLN A 47 -3.95 -18.46 -15.02
N ALA A 48 -2.75 -18.19 -15.53
CA ALA A 48 -2.54 -17.31 -16.67
C ALA A 48 -2.74 -17.98 -18.03
N GLY A 49 -2.86 -19.32 -18.08
CA GLY A 49 -2.94 -20.07 -19.32
C GLY A 49 -1.68 -19.95 -20.20
N VAL A 50 -0.50 -19.84 -19.58
CA VAL A 50 0.79 -19.66 -20.27
C VAL A 50 1.78 -20.75 -19.88
N SER A 51 2.82 -20.95 -20.71
CA SER A 51 3.89 -21.89 -20.39
C SER A 51 4.80 -21.36 -19.28
N ARG A 52 5.40 -22.27 -18.49
CA ARG A 52 6.45 -21.92 -17.51
C ARG A 52 7.62 -21.18 -18.16
N GLY A 53 8.01 -21.59 -19.38
CA GLY A 53 9.08 -20.95 -20.15
C GLY A 53 8.80 -19.48 -20.43
N LEU A 54 7.53 -19.09 -20.66
CA LEU A 54 7.14 -17.71 -20.85
C LEU A 54 7.30 -16.90 -19.55
N LEU A 55 6.94 -17.47 -18.40
CA LEU A 55 7.14 -16.80 -17.10
C LEU A 55 8.63 -16.59 -16.82
N PHE A 56 9.47 -17.59 -17.06
CA PHE A 56 10.93 -17.43 -16.92
C PHE A 56 11.50 -16.42 -17.93
N TYR A 57 10.98 -16.35 -19.14
CA TYR A 57 11.38 -15.34 -20.12
C TYR A 57 11.13 -13.91 -19.60
N TYR A 58 9.96 -13.64 -19.00
CA TYR A 58 9.62 -12.29 -18.51
C TYR A 58 10.27 -11.93 -17.18
N PHE A 59 10.45 -12.88 -16.28
CA PHE A 59 10.82 -12.60 -14.89
C PHE A 59 12.17 -13.19 -14.46
N GLY A 60 12.78 -14.02 -15.28
CA GLY A 60 14.06 -14.67 -15.01
C GLY A 60 14.00 -15.77 -13.95
N SER A 61 13.26 -15.55 -12.87
CA SER A 61 13.14 -16.49 -11.75
C SER A 61 11.80 -16.33 -11.02
N LYS A 62 11.49 -17.27 -10.10
CA LYS A 62 10.36 -17.14 -9.16
C LYS A 62 10.51 -15.86 -8.33
N GLN A 63 11.68 -15.60 -7.79
CA GLN A 63 11.98 -14.39 -7.01
C GLN A 63 11.80 -13.12 -7.84
N GLY A 64 12.25 -13.10 -9.10
CA GLY A 64 12.02 -11.97 -10.01
C GLY A 64 10.53 -11.70 -10.21
N PHE A 65 9.71 -12.73 -10.36
CA PHE A 65 8.26 -12.59 -10.43
C PHE A 65 7.68 -12.05 -9.09
N HIS A 66 8.07 -12.61 -7.96
CA HIS A 66 7.61 -12.17 -6.64
C HIS A 66 7.90 -10.68 -6.41
N ARG A 67 9.09 -10.21 -6.77
CA ARG A 67 9.44 -8.78 -6.66
C ARG A 67 8.52 -7.88 -7.47
N GLU A 68 8.19 -8.28 -8.70
CA GLU A 68 7.28 -7.51 -9.54
C GLU A 68 5.86 -7.48 -8.98
N VAL A 69 5.39 -8.59 -8.42
CA VAL A 69 4.08 -8.66 -7.76
C VAL A 69 4.04 -7.73 -6.53
N VAL A 70 5.06 -7.77 -5.68
CA VAL A 70 5.15 -6.91 -4.49
C VAL A 70 5.27 -5.43 -4.88
N ARG A 71 6.04 -5.10 -5.94
CA ARG A 71 6.10 -3.74 -6.48
C ARG A 71 4.73 -3.25 -6.96
N ALA A 72 4.02 -4.06 -7.72
CA ALA A 72 2.70 -3.70 -8.23
C ALA A 72 1.66 -3.54 -7.11
N ALA A 73 1.69 -4.40 -6.09
CA ALA A 73 0.84 -4.30 -4.91
C ALA A 73 1.13 -3.02 -4.12
N ARG A 74 2.42 -2.71 -3.86
CA ARG A 74 2.85 -1.44 -3.26
C ARG A 74 2.36 -0.24 -4.06
N ASP A 75 2.55 -0.24 -5.37
CA ASP A 75 2.14 0.88 -6.23
C ASP A 75 0.61 1.06 -6.23
N GLY A 76 -0.14 -0.04 -6.10
CA GLY A 76 -1.59 -0.01 -5.89
C GLY A 76 -1.96 0.68 -4.59
N LEU A 77 -1.34 0.29 -3.49
CA LEU A 77 -1.52 0.91 -2.16
C LEU A 77 -1.18 2.41 -2.20
N LEU A 78 -0.02 2.77 -2.75
CA LEU A 78 0.43 4.16 -2.78
C LEU A 78 -0.47 5.06 -3.63
N ARG A 79 -1.00 4.55 -4.75
CA ARG A 79 -2.00 5.29 -5.55
C ARG A 79 -3.33 5.42 -4.82
N ALA A 80 -3.81 4.36 -4.18
CA ALA A 80 -5.06 4.39 -3.42
C ALA A 80 -5.02 5.36 -2.24
N THR A 81 -3.83 5.59 -1.69
CA THR A 81 -3.59 6.48 -0.54
C THR A 81 -2.88 7.78 -0.94
N GLU A 82 -2.96 8.20 -2.21
CA GLU A 82 -2.37 9.47 -2.66
C GLU A 82 -3.04 10.63 -1.91
N PRO A 83 -2.27 11.49 -1.24
CA PRO A 83 -2.83 12.62 -0.50
C PRO A 83 -3.43 13.66 -1.46
N ASP A 84 -4.62 14.15 -1.15
CA ASP A 84 -5.24 15.28 -1.85
C ASP A 84 -4.61 16.58 -1.33
N VAL A 85 -3.75 17.17 -2.15
CA VAL A 85 -2.98 18.38 -1.79
C VAL A 85 -3.83 19.64 -1.67
N ASP A 86 -5.06 19.63 -2.17
CA ASP A 86 -5.99 20.75 -2.08
C ASP A 86 -6.70 20.83 -0.72
N LEU A 87 -6.64 19.75 0.07
CA LEU A 87 -7.19 19.72 1.41
C LEU A 87 -6.25 20.35 2.45
N ALA A 88 -6.85 20.92 3.50
CA ALA A 88 -6.11 21.35 4.68
C ALA A 88 -5.35 20.16 5.31
N PRO A 89 -4.22 20.40 6.03
CA PRO A 89 -3.33 19.32 6.47
C PRO A 89 -4.01 18.20 7.25
N LEU A 90 -4.90 18.51 8.20
CA LEU A 90 -5.61 17.51 9.00
C LEU A 90 -6.70 16.78 8.20
N ASP A 91 -7.43 17.49 7.33
CA ASP A 91 -8.44 16.88 6.45
C ASP A 91 -7.77 15.94 5.44
N ARG A 92 -6.62 16.34 4.90
CA ARG A 92 -5.80 15.51 4.03
C ARG A 92 -5.30 14.25 4.73
N LEU A 93 -4.85 14.38 5.99
CA LEU A 93 -4.48 13.23 6.82
C LEU A 93 -5.67 12.28 7.00
N HIS A 94 -6.83 12.82 7.39
CA HIS A 94 -8.07 12.05 7.56
C HIS A 94 -8.45 11.29 6.28
N ALA A 95 -8.49 11.99 5.14
CA ALA A 95 -8.81 11.40 3.84
C ALA A 95 -7.82 10.29 3.44
N THR A 96 -6.52 10.52 3.67
CA THR A 96 -5.46 9.53 3.40
C THR A 96 -5.61 8.28 4.27
N LEU A 97 -5.90 8.43 5.56
CA LEU A 97 -6.14 7.30 6.47
C LEU A 97 -7.44 6.57 6.12
N SER A 98 -8.49 7.29 5.75
CA SER A 98 -9.77 6.69 5.29
C SER A 98 -9.56 5.87 4.03
N ASN A 99 -8.79 6.38 3.07
CA ASN A 99 -8.41 5.63 1.86
C ASN A 99 -7.56 4.40 2.18
N LEU A 100 -6.65 4.50 3.15
CA LEU A 100 -5.83 3.39 3.60
C LEU A 100 -6.67 2.29 4.23
N VAL A 101 -7.56 2.62 5.17
CA VAL A 101 -8.46 1.67 5.82
C VAL A 101 -9.36 0.97 4.79
N ARG A 102 -9.91 1.74 3.84
CA ARG A 102 -10.71 1.18 2.75
C ARG A 102 -9.90 0.21 1.90
N PHE A 103 -8.69 0.59 1.48
CA PHE A 103 -7.80 -0.27 0.69
C PHE A 103 -7.49 -1.58 1.43
N VAL A 104 -7.18 -1.51 2.73
CA VAL A 104 -6.88 -2.69 3.53
C VAL A 104 -8.08 -3.63 3.59
N ARG A 105 -9.29 -3.12 3.78
CA ARG A 105 -10.51 -3.93 3.81
C ARG A 105 -10.88 -4.56 2.46
N GLU A 106 -10.61 -3.85 1.38
CA GLU A 106 -10.86 -4.36 0.01
C GLU A 106 -9.77 -5.35 -0.45
N HIS A 107 -8.57 -5.28 0.15
CA HIS A 107 -7.37 -6.02 -0.28
C HIS A 107 -6.58 -6.57 0.90
N GLU A 108 -7.27 -7.14 1.89
CA GLU A 108 -6.71 -7.60 3.17
C GLU A 108 -5.48 -8.48 3.00
N ASP A 109 -5.59 -9.58 2.26
CA ASP A 109 -4.49 -10.52 2.05
C ASP A 109 -3.32 -9.92 1.28
N THR A 110 -3.61 -9.01 0.33
CA THR A 110 -2.58 -8.26 -0.39
C THR A 110 -1.81 -7.35 0.56
N PHE A 111 -2.52 -6.61 1.43
CA PHE A 111 -1.89 -5.75 2.44
C PHE A 111 -1.07 -6.56 3.44
N PHE A 112 -1.63 -7.65 3.95
CA PHE A 112 -0.95 -8.58 4.83
C PHE A 112 0.34 -9.17 4.22
N SER A 113 0.28 -9.55 2.94
CA SER A 113 1.46 -10.02 2.19
C SER A 113 2.53 -8.93 2.04
N LEU A 114 2.13 -7.66 1.87
CA LEU A 114 3.05 -6.52 1.85
C LEU A 114 3.72 -6.31 3.21
N VAL A 115 2.96 -6.30 4.30
CA VAL A 115 3.50 -6.12 5.66
C VAL A 115 4.45 -7.25 6.02
N ARG A 116 4.08 -8.51 5.75
CA ARG A 116 4.94 -9.69 5.94
C ARG A 116 6.18 -9.69 5.04
N GLY A 117 6.10 -9.09 3.87
CA GLY A 117 7.24 -8.90 2.98
C GLY A 117 8.41 -8.19 3.64
N ALA A 118 8.17 -7.38 4.67
CA ALA A 118 9.22 -6.76 5.50
C ALA A 118 10.11 -7.79 6.22
N ALA A 119 9.55 -8.96 6.56
CA ALA A 119 10.26 -10.08 7.19
C ALA A 119 10.78 -11.11 6.16
N SER A 120 10.56 -10.90 4.87
CA SER A 120 11.01 -11.80 3.79
C SER A 120 12.52 -12.04 3.82
N GLY A 121 12.93 -13.25 3.48
CA GLY A 121 14.34 -13.57 3.21
C GLY A 121 14.90 -12.87 1.96
N ASP A 122 14.04 -12.40 1.03
CA ASP A 122 14.44 -11.67 -0.18
C ASP A 122 14.73 -10.21 0.16
N ARG A 123 15.99 -9.79 -0.03
CA ARG A 123 16.43 -8.42 0.23
C ARG A 123 15.69 -7.40 -0.62
N GLU A 124 15.44 -7.68 -1.89
CA GLU A 124 14.78 -6.74 -2.80
C GLU A 124 13.30 -6.57 -2.45
N VAL A 125 12.62 -7.63 -1.98
CA VAL A 125 11.26 -7.53 -1.45
C VAL A 125 11.23 -6.63 -0.22
N ARG A 126 12.17 -6.81 0.72
CA ARG A 126 12.29 -5.92 1.89
C ARG A 126 12.51 -4.47 1.50
N GLU A 127 13.37 -4.21 0.52
CA GLU A 127 13.65 -2.86 0.03
C GLU A 127 12.38 -2.19 -0.55
N VAL A 128 11.55 -2.93 -1.29
CA VAL A 128 10.26 -2.44 -1.82
C VAL A 128 9.33 -2.00 -0.68
N VAL A 129 9.21 -2.80 0.37
CA VAL A 129 8.36 -2.48 1.54
C VAL A 129 8.92 -1.28 2.31
N GLN A 130 10.24 -1.22 2.51
CA GLN A 130 10.87 -0.09 3.19
C GLN A 130 10.69 1.23 2.43
N GLN A 131 10.71 1.21 1.10
CA GLN A 131 10.40 2.38 0.27
C GLN A 131 8.96 2.86 0.48
N ALA A 132 7.98 1.94 0.58
CA ALA A 132 6.60 2.31 0.88
C ALA A 132 6.48 3.01 2.25
N ARG A 133 7.10 2.43 3.29
CA ARG A 133 7.13 3.01 4.64
C ARG A 133 7.77 4.40 4.67
N ALA A 134 8.89 4.55 3.96
CA ALA A 134 9.57 5.84 3.86
C ALA A 134 8.69 6.90 3.21
N LEU A 135 7.93 6.56 2.17
CA LEU A 135 6.99 7.48 1.54
C LEU A 135 5.81 7.84 2.45
N GLN A 136 5.25 6.87 3.16
CA GLN A 136 4.17 7.16 4.13
C GLN A 136 4.67 8.07 5.27
N MET A 137 5.86 7.81 5.78
CA MET A 137 6.49 8.69 6.77
C MET A 137 6.70 10.11 6.22
N GLU A 138 7.12 10.24 4.96
CA GLU A 138 7.33 11.54 4.33
C GLU A 138 6.01 12.32 4.17
N ARG A 139 4.92 11.65 3.81
CA ARG A 139 3.58 12.25 3.75
C ARG A 139 3.15 12.82 5.11
N LEU A 140 3.38 12.08 6.19
CA LEU A 140 3.12 12.54 7.56
C LEU A 140 4.03 13.71 7.96
N ARG A 141 5.31 13.68 7.57
CA ARG A 141 6.26 14.75 7.82
C ARG A 141 5.81 16.06 7.19
N VAL A 142 5.33 16.01 5.94
CA VAL A 142 4.78 17.18 5.23
C VAL A 142 3.58 17.76 5.98
N VAL A 143 2.64 16.92 6.44
CA VAL A 143 1.51 17.38 7.27
C VAL A 143 2.01 18.07 8.54
N CYS A 144 2.97 17.48 9.24
CA CYS A 144 3.55 18.08 10.45
C CYS A 144 4.22 19.42 10.18
N GLU A 145 4.98 19.53 9.07
CA GLU A 145 5.66 20.76 8.66
C GLU A 145 4.66 21.89 8.37
N GLU A 146 3.59 21.61 7.62
CA GLU A 146 2.52 22.56 7.32
C GLU A 146 1.77 23.02 8.60
N LEU A 147 1.68 22.16 9.61
CA LEU A 147 1.17 22.52 10.93
C LEU A 147 2.21 23.27 11.80
N GLY A 148 3.37 23.57 11.23
CA GLY A 148 4.45 24.28 11.91
C GLY A 148 5.23 23.42 12.92
N ILE A 149 5.12 22.10 12.89
CA ILE A 149 5.92 21.18 13.69
C ILE A 149 7.27 20.96 12.99
N PRO A 150 8.42 21.34 13.62
CA PRO A 150 9.71 21.31 12.96
C PRO A 150 10.18 19.86 12.69
N ASP A 151 10.83 19.66 11.55
CA ASP A 151 11.43 18.38 11.18
C ASP A 151 12.69 18.10 12.00
N THR A 152 12.54 17.36 13.09
CA THR A 152 13.62 16.94 13.98
C THR A 152 13.90 15.43 13.84
N ALA A 153 15.09 15.00 14.31
CA ALA A 153 15.41 13.58 14.37
C ALA A 153 14.41 12.80 15.24
N MET A 154 13.90 13.42 16.32
CA MET A 154 12.90 12.84 17.20
C MET A 154 11.55 12.69 16.47
N LEU A 155 11.10 13.70 15.71
CA LEU A 155 9.88 13.62 14.91
C LEU A 155 9.98 12.49 13.87
N ARG A 156 11.07 12.45 13.11
CA ARG A 156 11.29 11.38 12.12
C ARG A 156 11.28 9.98 12.73
N MET A 157 11.87 9.81 13.91
CA MET A 157 11.84 8.54 14.64
C MET A 157 10.40 8.20 15.07
N THR A 158 9.67 9.17 15.65
CA THR A 158 8.28 9.00 16.11
C THR A 158 7.36 8.62 14.95
N LEU A 159 7.42 9.34 13.82
CA LEU A 159 6.59 9.06 12.65
C LEU A 159 6.89 7.67 12.04
N ARG A 160 8.17 7.28 11.99
CA ARG A 160 8.56 5.94 11.52
C ARG A 160 8.00 4.84 12.41
N SER A 161 8.07 5.03 13.73
CA SER A 161 7.53 4.08 14.70
C SER A 161 6.01 4.02 14.63
N TRP A 162 5.36 5.17 14.43
CA TRP A 162 3.90 5.23 14.28
C TRP A 162 3.43 4.54 12.98
N VAL A 163 4.15 4.68 11.86
CA VAL A 163 3.82 3.95 10.61
C VAL A 163 3.84 2.44 10.85
N ALA A 164 4.85 1.91 11.54
CA ALA A 164 4.91 0.49 11.88
C ALA A 164 3.78 0.06 12.83
N PHE A 165 3.43 0.91 13.82
CA PHE A 165 2.26 0.69 14.68
C PHE A 165 0.95 0.67 13.87
N ALA A 166 0.77 1.61 12.95
CA ALA A 166 -0.42 1.68 12.11
C ALA A 166 -0.57 0.44 11.21
N GLU A 167 0.54 -0.04 10.62
CA GLU A 167 0.52 -1.27 9.82
C GLU A 167 0.05 -2.47 10.64
N GLU A 168 0.57 -2.67 11.84
CA GLU A 168 0.17 -3.77 12.73
C GLU A 168 -1.29 -3.63 13.17
N SER A 169 -1.71 -2.40 13.55
CA SER A 169 -3.10 -2.13 13.91
C SER A 169 -4.08 -2.38 12.75
N LEU A 170 -3.67 -2.13 11.51
CA LEU A 170 -4.48 -2.40 10.33
C LEU A 170 -4.57 -3.90 10.04
N VAL A 171 -3.50 -4.66 10.25
CA VAL A 171 -3.51 -6.12 10.12
C VAL A 171 -4.46 -6.73 11.16
N ASP A 172 -4.32 -6.33 12.43
CA ASP A 172 -5.20 -6.83 13.51
C ASP A 172 -6.65 -6.37 13.31
N GLY A 173 -6.87 -5.12 12.93
CA GLY A 173 -8.20 -4.54 12.74
C GLY A 173 -8.96 -5.09 11.52
N ALA A 174 -8.25 -5.58 10.50
CA ALA A 174 -8.86 -6.30 9.38
C ALA A 174 -9.30 -7.70 9.79
N LEU A 175 -8.52 -8.37 10.65
CA LEU A 175 -8.83 -9.72 11.17
C LEU A 175 -9.92 -9.70 12.26
N VAL A 176 -9.97 -8.64 13.08
CA VAL A 176 -10.97 -8.45 14.14
C VAL A 176 -12.11 -7.58 13.60
N SER A 177 -13.04 -8.20 12.91
CA SER A 177 -14.11 -7.58 12.11
C SER A 177 -15.16 -6.76 12.88
N GLU A 178 -14.97 -6.48 14.17
CA GLU A 178 -15.94 -5.76 15.01
C GLU A 178 -15.81 -4.22 14.91
N LEU A 179 -14.65 -3.72 14.45
CA LEU A 179 -14.43 -2.27 14.30
C LEU A 179 -14.96 -1.76 12.96
N SER A 180 -15.70 -0.65 12.96
CA SER A 180 -16.06 0.04 11.74
C SER A 180 -14.83 0.72 11.09
N PRO A 181 -14.87 1.05 9.78
CA PRO A 181 -13.81 1.83 9.15
C PRO A 181 -13.53 3.15 9.87
N GLU A 182 -14.57 3.84 10.29
CA GLU A 182 -14.51 5.14 10.99
C GLU A 182 -13.85 5.02 12.36
N GLU A 183 -14.15 3.96 13.10
CA GLU A 183 -13.50 3.69 14.39
C GLU A 183 -12.01 3.45 14.22
N LEU A 184 -11.62 2.72 13.18
CA LEU A 184 -10.22 2.43 12.89
C LEU A 184 -9.46 3.69 12.44
N VAL A 185 -10.04 4.53 11.57
CA VAL A 185 -9.47 5.83 11.20
C VAL A 185 -9.30 6.72 12.44
N THR A 186 -10.36 6.85 13.24
CA THR A 186 -10.33 7.64 14.46
C THR A 186 -9.24 7.16 15.45
N PHE A 187 -9.09 5.84 15.57
CA PHE A 187 -8.05 5.24 16.42
C PHE A 187 -6.64 5.61 15.92
N LEU A 188 -6.40 5.49 14.61
CA LEU A 188 -5.11 5.85 14.02
C LEU A 188 -4.79 7.33 14.20
N GLU A 189 -5.74 8.22 13.95
CA GLU A 189 -5.56 9.66 14.17
C GLU A 189 -5.24 9.98 15.62
N ARG A 190 -6.06 9.46 16.56
CA ARG A 190 -5.86 9.71 18.00
C ARG A 190 -4.51 9.22 18.49
N THR A 191 -4.03 8.08 18.00
CA THR A 191 -2.70 7.57 18.36
C THR A 191 -1.59 8.47 17.82
N LEU A 192 -1.70 8.97 16.58
CA LEU A 192 -0.75 9.94 16.03
C LEU A 192 -0.74 11.22 16.86
N PHE A 193 -1.93 11.75 17.15
CA PHE A 193 -2.11 12.98 17.94
C PHE A 193 -1.70 12.82 19.41
N ALA A 194 -1.58 11.59 19.91
CA ALA A 194 -1.07 11.30 21.24
C ALA A 194 0.46 11.19 21.28
N VAL A 195 1.09 10.61 20.23
CA VAL A 195 2.54 10.38 20.26
C VAL A 195 3.36 11.60 19.86
N VAL A 196 2.88 12.46 18.96
CA VAL A 196 3.61 13.66 18.53
C VAL A 196 3.83 14.65 19.67
N PRO A 197 2.84 14.98 20.55
CA PRO A 197 3.04 15.85 21.71
C PRO A 197 3.99 15.29 22.79
N VAL A 198 4.34 14.01 22.75
CA VAL A 198 5.38 13.44 23.63
C VAL A 198 6.76 14.08 23.35
N ILE A 199 6.98 14.56 22.11
CA ILE A 199 8.22 15.24 21.72
C ILE A 199 8.26 16.64 22.33
N ASP A 200 7.15 17.40 22.21
CA ASP A 200 6.93 18.72 22.76
C ASP A 200 5.41 18.92 22.95
N PRO A 201 4.95 19.15 24.20
CA PRO A 201 3.54 19.37 24.50
C PRO A 201 2.87 20.50 23.68
N ALA A 202 3.65 21.49 23.23
CA ALA A 202 3.15 22.58 22.39
C ALA A 202 2.61 22.11 21.04
N TYR A 203 3.05 20.93 20.54
CA TYR A 203 2.55 20.36 19.28
C TYR A 203 1.10 19.87 19.40
N GLY A 204 0.62 19.55 20.59
CA GLY A 204 -0.75 19.11 20.81
C GLY A 204 -1.82 20.12 20.39
N ALA A 205 -1.53 21.41 20.51
CA ALA A 205 -2.44 22.47 20.07
C ALA A 205 -2.54 22.55 18.52
N ARG A 206 -1.50 22.17 17.82
CA ARG A 206 -1.42 22.22 16.34
C ARG A 206 -2.10 21.03 15.65
N LEU A 207 -2.31 19.95 16.39
CA LEU A 207 -2.94 18.70 15.93
C LEU A 207 -4.43 18.64 16.28
N ARG A 208 -5.02 19.72 16.75
CA ARG A 208 -6.47 19.80 16.97
C ARG A 208 -7.12 20.37 15.71
N PRO A 209 -8.17 19.73 15.18
CA PRO A 209 -8.99 20.37 14.16
C PRO A 209 -9.51 21.69 14.75
N ASP A 210 -9.41 22.77 13.98
CA ASP A 210 -10.02 24.04 14.34
C ASP A 210 -11.50 23.77 14.63
N VAL A 211 -11.89 23.88 15.89
CA VAL A 211 -13.30 23.98 16.25
C VAL A 211 -13.70 25.33 15.69
N ALA A 212 -14.21 25.32 14.45
CA ALA A 212 -14.79 26.51 13.84
C ALA A 212 -15.72 27.12 14.88
N THR A 213 -15.34 28.26 15.39
CA THR A 213 -16.16 29.16 16.24
C THR A 213 -17.41 29.47 15.43
N SER A 214 -18.44 28.63 15.56
CA SER A 214 -19.79 28.99 15.17
C SER A 214 -20.25 30.05 16.14
N SER A 215 -20.15 31.31 15.71
CA SER A 215 -20.85 32.47 16.28
C SER A 215 -22.00 32.82 15.41
#